data_5eec32308ca92412b2e2c112bfcf7914
#
_entry.id   5eec32308ca92412b2e2c112bfcf7914
#
_cell.length_a   1.000
_cell.length_b   1.000
_cell.length_c   1.000
_cell.angle_alpha   90.00
_cell.angle_beta   90.00
_cell.angle_gamma   90.00
#
_symmetry.space_group_name_H-M   'P 1'
#
loop_
_entity.id
_entity.type
_entity.pdbx_description
1 polymer ?
#
loop_
_entity_poly.entity_id
_entity_poly.type
_entity_poly.pdbx_seq_one_letter_code
_entity_poly.pdbx_strand_id
1 'polypeptide(L)'
;MTGAPLRGIGVGGGTASGPVARMAPPPALPAPREVAAGELPAETAAARAALTAVAEDLGRRAAAADGEAADVLTALGMMAADPALADSAEAHVRQGQDAPHALTEAFAGFAATLRAAGGYFAERVPDLEDLRDRAVAHTLGLPMPGLPDPGHPYVLVAADLAPADTALLDPARVLALVTEEGGPTSHTAILAKILGLPAVVACPEAASLADGTPVLVDGTAGTVLADPSPGQVADAAAREERRRHAAAASSGPGRTADGHPVRLMVNLGAPHELAAAARADSEGVGLFRTEFLYLDRASAPGAEEQREAYRQVFEAFSGRRVVVRTLDAGADKPLPFATAADEPNPALGVRGLRTAVRHPGLLDTQLAAVAEAARSTGADVWVMAPMVSVPAEARAFAERARAHGLPTVGAMVEVPAAALRAGQLAEVCDFLSIGTNDLAQYAFAADRMLGSLAELLDPWQPALLELVRQTAEAGAAHGRPVGVCGEAAADPLLALVLTGLGVTSLSAAPGCLPAVRAALATRTLEECRTLAGLALAAPDAVAARTAVAEAAGGTV
;
A
#
# COMPACT_ATOMS: atom_id res chain seq x y z
N MET A 1 -27.31 25.61 1.55
CA MET A 1 -26.43 25.49 2.74
C MET A 1 -25.46 24.39 2.38
N THR A 2 -24.20 24.73 2.03
CA THR A 2 -23.17 23.72 1.80
C THR A 2 -22.88 23.05 3.13
N GLY A 3 -23.11 21.73 3.20
CA GLY A 3 -22.77 20.92 4.38
C GLY A 3 -21.28 21.01 4.69
N ALA A 4 -20.89 20.70 5.93
CA ALA A 4 -19.48 20.51 6.26
C ALA A 4 -18.95 19.33 5.42
N PRO A 5 -17.70 19.38 4.92
CA PRO A 5 -17.13 18.26 4.19
C PRO A 5 -16.99 17.04 5.11
N LEU A 6 -17.32 15.86 4.61
CA LEU A 6 -17.03 14.59 5.26
C LEU A 6 -15.52 14.42 5.33
N ARG A 7 -15.03 13.74 6.35
CA ARG A 7 -13.59 13.58 6.59
C ARG A 7 -13.17 12.13 6.66
N GLY A 8 -12.04 11.83 6.06
CA GLY A 8 -11.33 10.57 6.10
C GLY A 8 -9.84 10.80 5.88
N ILE A 9 -9.13 9.75 5.55
CA ILE A 9 -7.70 9.79 5.26
C ILE A 9 -7.52 9.92 3.75
N GLY A 10 -6.84 10.99 3.33
CA GLY A 10 -6.55 11.23 1.92
C GLY A 10 -5.48 10.29 1.37
N VAL A 11 -5.74 9.73 0.19
CA VAL A 11 -4.86 8.79 -0.51
C VAL A 11 -4.87 9.11 -2.01
N GLY A 12 -3.76 8.84 -2.71
CA GLY A 12 -3.68 9.01 -4.16
C GLY A 12 -3.51 10.44 -4.65
N GLY A 13 -3.80 11.43 -3.82
CA GLY A 13 -3.67 12.87 -4.15
C GLY A 13 -4.60 13.36 -5.26
N GLY A 14 -4.72 14.67 -5.41
CA GLY A 14 -5.55 15.29 -6.43
C GLY A 14 -7.02 15.43 -6.06
N THR A 15 -7.81 16.00 -7.00
CA THR A 15 -9.25 16.25 -6.81
C THR A 15 -10.04 15.72 -7.98
N ALA A 16 -11.24 15.18 -7.72
CA ALA A 16 -12.19 14.80 -8.75
C ALA A 16 -13.63 15.09 -8.30
N SER A 17 -14.51 15.37 -9.25
CA SER A 17 -15.92 15.60 -8.99
C SER A 17 -16.78 14.74 -9.92
N GLY A 18 -17.85 14.18 -9.38
CA GLY A 18 -18.80 13.36 -10.13
C GLY A 18 -19.96 12.90 -9.27
N PRO A 19 -20.96 12.26 -9.88
CA PRO A 19 -22.03 11.62 -9.15
C PRO A 19 -21.54 10.37 -8.40
N VAL A 20 -22.06 10.12 -7.23
CA VAL A 20 -21.83 8.90 -6.46
C VAL A 20 -22.46 7.69 -7.17
N ALA A 21 -21.71 6.60 -7.22
CA ALA A 21 -22.28 5.28 -7.42
C ALA A 21 -21.79 4.38 -6.27
N ARG A 22 -22.74 3.85 -5.50
CA ARG A 22 -22.43 3.01 -4.35
C ARG A 22 -22.25 1.56 -4.77
N MET A 23 -21.28 0.93 -4.20
CA MET A 23 -21.20 -0.52 -4.23
C MET A 23 -22.33 -1.10 -3.37
N ALA A 24 -23.03 -2.10 -3.90
CA ALA A 24 -24.10 -2.74 -3.16
C ALA A 24 -23.55 -3.38 -1.89
N PRO A 25 -24.17 -3.18 -0.73
CA PRO A 25 -23.75 -3.84 0.50
C PRO A 25 -23.91 -5.37 0.38
N PRO A 26 -23.19 -6.16 1.19
CA PRO A 26 -23.43 -7.59 1.29
C PRO A 26 -24.92 -7.88 1.53
N PRO A 27 -25.50 -8.93 0.90
CA PRO A 27 -26.91 -9.23 1.04
C PRO A 27 -27.22 -9.62 2.48
N ALA A 28 -28.25 -8.99 3.05
CA ALA A 28 -28.73 -9.37 4.36
C ALA A 28 -29.40 -10.76 4.29
N LEU A 29 -28.94 -11.70 5.11
CA LEU A 29 -29.59 -13.00 5.23
C LEU A 29 -31.00 -12.84 5.80
N PRO A 30 -32.03 -13.48 5.20
CA PRO A 30 -33.36 -13.54 5.79
C PRO A 30 -33.36 -14.34 7.09
N ALA A 31 -34.45 -14.32 7.83
CA ALA A 31 -34.59 -15.22 8.97
C ALA A 31 -34.48 -16.70 8.51
N PRO A 32 -33.76 -17.56 9.24
CA PRO A 32 -33.61 -18.96 8.86
C PRO A 32 -34.98 -19.66 8.73
N ARG A 33 -35.14 -20.42 7.65
CA ARG A 33 -36.34 -21.17 7.36
C ARG A 33 -36.00 -22.66 7.46
N GLU A 34 -36.80 -23.43 8.16
CA GLU A 34 -36.69 -24.87 8.15
C GLU A 34 -37.27 -25.41 6.82
N VAL A 35 -36.48 -26.18 6.09
CA VAL A 35 -36.81 -26.71 4.77
C VAL A 35 -37.46 -28.09 4.91
N ALA A 36 -38.68 -28.23 4.38
CA ALA A 36 -39.37 -29.52 4.38
C ALA A 36 -38.64 -30.54 3.45
N ALA A 37 -38.73 -31.82 3.80
CA ALA A 37 -38.06 -32.89 3.04
C ALA A 37 -38.35 -32.88 1.52
N GLY A 38 -39.56 -32.48 1.12
CA GLY A 38 -39.93 -32.38 -0.28
C GLY A 38 -39.33 -31.16 -1.02
N GLU A 39 -38.81 -30.16 -0.31
CA GLU A 39 -38.21 -28.94 -0.86
C GLU A 39 -36.67 -29.06 -0.98
N LEU A 40 -36.03 -30.02 -0.28
CA LEU A 40 -34.58 -30.19 -0.28
C LEU A 40 -33.93 -30.25 -1.67
N PRO A 41 -34.54 -30.95 -2.69
CA PRO A 41 -33.96 -30.95 -4.02
C PRO A 41 -33.94 -29.57 -4.70
N ALA A 42 -34.95 -28.73 -4.43
CA ALA A 42 -35.03 -27.39 -4.98
C ALA A 42 -33.99 -26.45 -4.34
N GLU A 43 -33.81 -26.53 -3.03
CA GLU A 43 -32.78 -25.76 -2.31
C GLU A 43 -31.37 -26.18 -2.72
N THR A 44 -31.11 -27.50 -2.87
CA THR A 44 -29.83 -28.01 -3.40
C THR A 44 -29.56 -27.48 -4.82
N ALA A 45 -30.59 -27.49 -5.69
CA ALA A 45 -30.45 -26.96 -7.04
C ALA A 45 -30.17 -25.44 -7.03
N ALA A 46 -30.84 -24.68 -6.14
CA ALA A 46 -30.63 -23.24 -5.99
C ALA A 46 -29.19 -22.92 -5.51
N ALA A 47 -28.68 -23.64 -4.52
CA ALA A 47 -27.31 -23.46 -4.04
C ALA A 47 -26.28 -23.76 -5.14
N ARG A 48 -26.42 -24.87 -5.88
CA ARG A 48 -25.54 -25.21 -7.00
C ARG A 48 -25.63 -24.22 -8.15
N ALA A 49 -26.83 -23.75 -8.49
CA ALA A 49 -27.05 -22.74 -9.53
C ALA A 49 -26.36 -21.41 -9.15
N ALA A 50 -26.41 -21.02 -7.87
CA ALA A 50 -25.77 -19.81 -7.39
C ALA A 50 -24.24 -19.88 -7.55
N LEU A 51 -23.60 -20.97 -7.14
CA LEU A 51 -22.15 -21.16 -7.32
C LEU A 51 -21.76 -21.16 -8.80
N THR A 52 -22.55 -21.82 -9.64
CA THR A 52 -22.32 -21.81 -11.09
C THR A 52 -22.43 -20.41 -11.68
N ALA A 53 -23.45 -19.65 -11.29
CA ALA A 53 -23.67 -18.27 -11.77
C ALA A 53 -22.52 -17.33 -11.36
N VAL A 54 -22.00 -17.48 -10.12
CA VAL A 54 -20.82 -16.72 -9.66
C VAL A 54 -19.58 -17.07 -10.48
N ALA A 55 -19.30 -18.37 -10.68
CA ALA A 55 -18.17 -18.81 -11.49
C ALA A 55 -18.25 -18.33 -12.95
N GLU A 56 -19.44 -18.37 -13.56
CA GLU A 56 -19.67 -17.86 -14.92
C GLU A 56 -19.50 -16.33 -14.99
N ASP A 57 -19.99 -15.56 -13.99
CA ASP A 57 -19.81 -14.13 -13.94
C ASP A 57 -18.34 -13.74 -13.87
N LEU A 58 -17.58 -14.36 -12.94
CA LEU A 58 -16.16 -14.15 -12.81
C LEU A 58 -15.38 -14.57 -14.07
N GLY A 59 -15.78 -15.68 -14.72
CA GLY A 59 -15.21 -16.11 -15.98
C GLY A 59 -15.43 -15.11 -17.12
N ARG A 60 -16.61 -14.50 -17.21
CA ARG A 60 -16.87 -13.42 -18.19
C ARG A 60 -16.01 -12.20 -17.92
N ARG A 61 -15.88 -11.79 -16.66
CA ARG A 61 -15.04 -10.66 -16.25
C ARG A 61 -13.56 -10.95 -16.51
N ALA A 62 -13.08 -12.16 -16.21
CA ALA A 62 -11.72 -12.57 -16.50
C ALA A 62 -11.39 -12.50 -18.01
N ALA A 63 -12.34 -12.91 -18.86
CA ALA A 63 -12.18 -12.83 -20.31
C ALA A 63 -12.15 -11.40 -20.87
N ALA A 64 -12.66 -10.43 -20.11
CA ALA A 64 -12.65 -9.00 -20.46
C ALA A 64 -11.48 -8.22 -19.81
N ALA A 65 -10.73 -8.84 -18.91
CA ALA A 65 -9.60 -8.25 -18.21
C ALA A 65 -8.27 -8.74 -18.82
N ASP A 66 -7.18 -8.01 -18.57
CA ASP A 66 -5.83 -8.35 -19.01
C ASP A 66 -4.89 -8.58 -17.83
N GLY A 67 -3.84 -9.38 -18.04
CA GLY A 67 -2.75 -9.57 -17.09
C GLY A 67 -3.18 -10.12 -15.73
N GLU A 68 -2.63 -9.60 -14.63
CA GLU A 68 -2.85 -10.07 -13.26
C GLU A 68 -4.34 -10.05 -12.84
N ALA A 69 -5.11 -9.07 -13.33
CA ALA A 69 -6.55 -8.99 -13.07
C ALA A 69 -7.30 -10.21 -13.61
N ALA A 70 -6.97 -10.65 -14.82
CA ALA A 70 -7.56 -11.85 -15.43
C ALA A 70 -7.20 -13.12 -14.64
N ASP A 71 -5.96 -13.21 -14.14
CA ASP A 71 -5.50 -14.35 -13.34
C ASP A 71 -6.23 -14.42 -11.99
N VAL A 72 -6.38 -13.30 -11.29
CA VAL A 72 -7.13 -13.22 -10.02
C VAL A 72 -8.59 -13.64 -10.22
N LEU A 73 -9.27 -13.08 -11.22
CA LEU A 73 -10.66 -13.41 -11.50
C LEU A 73 -10.85 -14.88 -11.90
N THR A 74 -9.89 -15.44 -12.65
CA THR A 74 -9.88 -16.85 -13.00
C THR A 74 -9.76 -17.74 -11.77
N ALA A 75 -8.83 -17.39 -10.85
CA ALA A 75 -8.65 -18.14 -9.60
C ALA A 75 -9.90 -18.10 -8.73
N LEU A 76 -10.55 -16.93 -8.58
CA LEU A 76 -11.81 -16.78 -7.85
C LEU A 76 -12.94 -17.59 -8.49
N GLY A 77 -13.04 -17.58 -9.83
CA GLY A 77 -14.00 -18.41 -10.56
C GLY A 77 -13.79 -19.90 -10.31
N MET A 78 -12.54 -20.36 -10.24
CA MET A 78 -12.21 -21.74 -9.89
C MET A 78 -12.58 -22.09 -8.45
N MET A 79 -12.38 -21.16 -7.50
CA MET A 79 -12.80 -21.35 -6.10
C MET A 79 -14.33 -21.46 -5.99
N ALA A 80 -15.08 -20.62 -6.69
CA ALA A 80 -16.54 -20.69 -6.71
C ALA A 80 -17.05 -22.00 -7.35
N ALA A 81 -16.31 -22.57 -8.31
CA ALA A 81 -16.64 -23.81 -9.00
C ALA A 81 -16.13 -25.08 -8.27
N ASP A 82 -15.50 -24.95 -7.09
CA ASP A 82 -14.95 -26.09 -6.36
C ASP A 82 -16.07 -27.09 -5.97
N PRO A 83 -16.00 -28.35 -6.41
CA PRO A 83 -16.97 -29.38 -6.04
C PRO A 83 -17.12 -29.57 -4.53
N ALA A 84 -16.04 -29.42 -3.75
CA ALA A 84 -16.08 -29.58 -2.30
C ALA A 84 -16.94 -28.51 -1.63
N LEU A 85 -16.96 -27.28 -2.15
CA LEU A 85 -17.83 -26.21 -1.68
C LEU A 85 -19.31 -26.51 -1.96
N ALA A 86 -19.60 -26.98 -3.19
CA ALA A 86 -20.94 -27.38 -3.57
C ALA A 86 -21.46 -28.55 -2.73
N ASP A 87 -20.61 -29.56 -2.48
CA ASP A 87 -20.96 -30.73 -1.67
C ASP A 87 -21.18 -30.35 -0.19
N SER A 88 -20.39 -29.40 0.34
CA SER A 88 -20.59 -28.84 1.68
C SER A 88 -21.93 -28.10 1.80
N ALA A 89 -22.27 -27.23 0.85
CA ALA A 89 -23.57 -26.54 0.83
C ALA A 89 -24.74 -27.55 0.77
N GLU A 90 -24.63 -28.58 -0.09
CA GLU A 90 -25.64 -29.65 -0.17
C GLU A 90 -25.78 -30.41 1.15
N ALA A 91 -24.69 -30.64 1.90
CA ALA A 91 -24.74 -31.29 3.21
C ALA A 91 -25.55 -30.45 4.23
N HIS A 92 -25.40 -29.13 4.21
CA HIS A 92 -26.18 -28.21 5.03
C HIS A 92 -27.65 -28.17 4.61
N VAL A 93 -27.96 -28.17 3.33
CA VAL A 93 -29.36 -28.31 2.84
C VAL A 93 -29.99 -29.60 3.33
N ARG A 94 -29.29 -30.74 3.27
CA ARG A 94 -29.81 -32.02 3.80
C ARG A 94 -30.10 -31.99 5.29
N GLN A 95 -29.48 -31.07 6.06
CA GLN A 95 -29.76 -30.84 7.46
C GLN A 95 -30.97 -29.90 7.69
N GLY A 96 -31.67 -29.50 6.61
CA GLY A 96 -32.89 -28.69 6.69
C GLY A 96 -32.66 -27.18 6.54
N GLN A 97 -31.48 -26.74 6.15
CA GLN A 97 -31.21 -25.33 5.88
C GLN A 97 -31.63 -24.95 4.46
N ASP A 98 -32.11 -23.73 4.27
CA ASP A 98 -32.35 -23.14 2.95
C ASP A 98 -31.03 -22.78 2.23
N ALA A 99 -31.07 -22.58 0.92
CA ALA A 99 -29.91 -22.35 0.09
C ALA A 99 -29.01 -21.19 0.56
N PRO A 100 -29.52 -19.98 0.92
CA PRO A 100 -28.66 -18.89 1.37
C PRO A 100 -27.94 -19.19 2.68
N HIS A 101 -28.59 -19.86 3.65
CA HIS A 101 -27.93 -20.25 4.91
C HIS A 101 -26.94 -21.40 4.69
N ALA A 102 -27.30 -22.41 3.89
CA ALA A 102 -26.42 -23.52 3.57
C ALA A 102 -25.14 -23.06 2.87
N LEU A 103 -25.22 -22.09 1.95
CA LEU A 103 -24.06 -21.47 1.33
C LEU A 103 -23.21 -20.72 2.37
N THR A 104 -23.86 -19.90 3.23
CA THR A 104 -23.14 -19.15 4.27
C THR A 104 -22.33 -20.06 5.19
N GLU A 105 -22.93 -21.17 5.66
CA GLU A 105 -22.24 -22.13 6.53
C GLU A 105 -21.11 -22.88 5.78
N ALA A 106 -21.33 -23.24 4.52
CA ALA A 106 -20.32 -23.89 3.70
C ALA A 106 -19.09 -22.96 3.56
N PHE A 107 -19.28 -21.72 3.13
CA PHE A 107 -18.17 -20.75 3.02
C PHE A 107 -17.51 -20.46 4.37
N ALA A 108 -18.27 -20.38 5.46
CA ALA A 108 -17.72 -20.18 6.81
C ALA A 108 -16.79 -21.34 7.22
N GLY A 109 -17.13 -22.56 6.88
CA GLY A 109 -16.29 -23.75 7.13
C GLY A 109 -14.95 -23.68 6.37
N PHE A 110 -14.97 -23.30 5.11
CA PHE A 110 -13.76 -23.11 4.31
C PHE A 110 -12.94 -21.93 4.83
N ALA A 111 -13.57 -20.81 5.15
CA ALA A 111 -12.90 -19.65 5.74
C ALA A 111 -12.22 -19.99 7.08
N ALA A 112 -12.87 -20.78 7.95
CA ALA A 112 -12.28 -21.26 9.18
C ALA A 112 -11.04 -22.13 8.92
N THR A 113 -11.08 -22.98 7.89
CA THR A 113 -9.95 -23.82 7.49
C THR A 113 -8.77 -22.97 7.01
N LEU A 114 -9.02 -21.94 6.17
CA LEU A 114 -7.98 -21.02 5.71
C LEU A 114 -7.39 -20.18 6.84
N ARG A 115 -8.24 -19.70 7.77
CA ARG A 115 -7.76 -18.99 8.96
C ARG A 115 -6.87 -19.89 9.84
N ALA A 116 -7.24 -21.15 10.02
CA ALA A 116 -6.46 -22.11 10.79
C ALA A 116 -5.12 -22.46 10.12
N ALA A 117 -5.07 -22.47 8.78
CA ALA A 117 -3.83 -22.66 8.02
C ALA A 117 -2.87 -21.47 8.13
N GLY A 118 -3.38 -20.28 8.43
CA GLY A 118 -2.59 -19.06 8.63
C GLY A 118 -1.89 -18.54 7.37
N GLY A 119 -1.11 -17.45 7.53
CA GLY A 119 -0.30 -16.89 6.45
C GLY A 119 -1.12 -16.56 5.20
N TYR A 120 -0.58 -16.86 4.04
CA TYR A 120 -1.20 -16.60 2.73
C TYR A 120 -2.64 -17.13 2.60
N PHE A 121 -2.95 -18.28 3.23
CA PHE A 121 -4.30 -18.83 3.17
C PHE A 121 -5.31 -17.99 3.97
N ALA A 122 -4.90 -17.42 5.10
CA ALA A 122 -5.76 -16.53 5.87
C ALA A 122 -6.10 -15.23 5.12
N GLU A 123 -5.18 -14.73 4.29
CA GLU A 123 -5.40 -13.56 3.43
C GLU A 123 -6.46 -13.79 2.33
N ARG A 124 -6.78 -15.04 2.03
CA ARG A 124 -7.83 -15.43 1.05
C ARG A 124 -9.23 -15.50 1.63
N VAL A 125 -9.37 -15.27 2.93
CA VAL A 125 -10.69 -15.29 3.59
C VAL A 125 -11.63 -14.20 3.05
N PRO A 126 -11.20 -12.95 2.83
CA PRO A 126 -12.05 -11.94 2.19
C PRO A 126 -12.54 -12.34 0.79
N ASP A 127 -11.73 -13.07 0.02
CA ASP A 127 -12.14 -13.59 -1.28
C ASP A 127 -13.30 -14.59 -1.15
N LEU A 128 -13.24 -15.49 -0.16
CA LEU A 128 -14.35 -16.42 0.12
C LEU A 128 -15.61 -15.69 0.61
N GLU A 129 -15.44 -14.64 1.39
CA GLU A 129 -16.55 -13.83 1.88
C GLU A 129 -17.25 -13.08 0.72
N ASP A 130 -16.49 -12.54 -0.25
CA ASP A 130 -17.06 -11.95 -1.48
C ASP A 130 -17.81 -13.00 -2.32
N LEU A 131 -17.22 -14.18 -2.53
CA LEU A 131 -17.87 -15.28 -3.26
C LEU A 131 -19.16 -15.73 -2.57
N ARG A 132 -19.19 -15.81 -1.23
CA ARG A 132 -20.39 -16.08 -0.43
C ARG A 132 -21.48 -15.05 -0.71
N ASP A 133 -21.13 -13.77 -0.63
CA ASP A 133 -22.09 -12.68 -0.76
C ASP A 133 -22.70 -12.63 -2.16
N ARG A 134 -21.89 -12.90 -3.19
CA ARG A 134 -22.38 -13.07 -4.58
C ARG A 134 -23.33 -14.25 -4.71
N ALA A 135 -22.97 -15.41 -4.15
CA ALA A 135 -23.81 -16.61 -4.21
C ALA A 135 -25.13 -16.45 -3.43
N VAL A 136 -25.06 -15.83 -2.24
CA VAL A 136 -26.24 -15.53 -1.44
C VAL A 136 -27.15 -14.53 -2.17
N ALA A 137 -26.60 -13.45 -2.73
CA ALA A 137 -27.37 -12.49 -3.51
C ALA A 137 -28.13 -13.17 -4.68
N HIS A 138 -27.45 -14.09 -5.38
CA HIS A 138 -28.07 -14.83 -6.46
C HIS A 138 -29.26 -15.68 -5.97
N THR A 139 -29.13 -16.39 -4.82
CA THR A 139 -30.25 -17.18 -4.28
C THR A 139 -31.44 -16.35 -3.85
N LEU A 140 -31.19 -15.09 -3.44
CA LEU A 140 -32.23 -14.13 -3.03
C LEU A 140 -32.83 -13.34 -4.22
N GLY A 141 -32.34 -13.58 -5.44
CA GLY A 141 -32.76 -12.82 -6.62
C GLY A 141 -32.32 -11.35 -6.59
N LEU A 142 -31.30 -11.02 -5.81
CA LEU A 142 -30.68 -9.71 -5.72
C LEU A 142 -29.55 -9.57 -6.74
N PRO A 143 -29.20 -8.34 -7.16
CA PRO A 143 -27.98 -8.11 -7.92
C PRO A 143 -26.75 -8.62 -7.15
N MET A 144 -25.83 -9.31 -7.84
CA MET A 144 -24.58 -9.71 -7.21
C MET A 144 -23.76 -8.46 -6.82
N PRO A 145 -23.12 -8.46 -5.65
CA PRO A 145 -22.18 -7.41 -5.27
C PRO A 145 -21.09 -7.23 -6.34
N GLY A 146 -20.55 -6.03 -6.45
CA GLY A 146 -19.49 -5.68 -7.39
C GLY A 146 -19.54 -4.22 -7.78
N LEU A 147 -18.59 -3.81 -8.65
CA LEU A 147 -18.51 -2.43 -9.13
C LEU A 147 -19.82 -2.03 -9.85
N PRO A 148 -20.40 -0.87 -9.50
CA PRO A 148 -21.59 -0.36 -10.17
C PRO A 148 -21.29 0.05 -11.61
N ASP A 149 -22.28 -0.07 -12.48
CA ASP A 149 -22.23 0.42 -13.87
C ASP A 149 -23.36 1.40 -14.14
N PRO A 150 -23.23 2.69 -13.74
CA PRO A 150 -24.26 3.69 -13.97
C PRO A 150 -24.32 4.21 -15.42
N GLY A 151 -23.45 3.72 -16.32
CA GLY A 151 -23.39 4.15 -17.72
C GLY A 151 -22.66 5.49 -17.96
N HIS A 152 -22.08 6.10 -16.94
CA HIS A 152 -21.30 7.34 -16.99
C HIS A 152 -20.15 7.30 -15.98
N PRO A 153 -19.12 8.18 -16.08
CA PRO A 153 -18.10 8.30 -15.04
C PRO A 153 -18.69 8.71 -13.69
N TYR A 154 -18.14 8.14 -12.60
CA TYR A 154 -18.69 8.28 -11.25
C TYR A 154 -17.62 8.26 -10.16
N VAL A 155 -18.00 8.68 -8.97
CA VAL A 155 -17.24 8.50 -7.74
C VAL A 155 -17.72 7.21 -7.06
N LEU A 156 -16.83 6.24 -6.90
CA LEU A 156 -17.16 4.98 -6.24
C LEU A 156 -17.19 5.17 -4.72
N VAL A 157 -18.31 4.80 -4.10
CA VAL A 157 -18.46 4.76 -2.64
C VAL A 157 -18.70 3.31 -2.21
N ALA A 158 -17.91 2.80 -1.28
CA ALA A 158 -17.99 1.43 -0.77
C ALA A 158 -17.70 1.38 0.74
N ALA A 159 -18.09 0.30 1.41
CA ALA A 159 -17.61 0.05 2.78
C ALA A 159 -16.10 -0.23 2.75
N ASP A 160 -15.66 -1.19 1.94
CA ASP A 160 -14.29 -1.45 1.51
C ASP A 160 -14.35 -2.13 0.13
N LEU A 161 -13.21 -2.37 -0.51
CA LEU A 161 -13.15 -3.06 -1.80
C LEU A 161 -12.48 -4.42 -1.68
N ALA A 162 -13.17 -5.44 -2.19
CA ALA A 162 -12.57 -6.76 -2.33
C ALA A 162 -11.49 -6.77 -3.44
N PRO A 163 -10.48 -7.66 -3.35
CA PRO A 163 -9.45 -7.78 -4.38
C PRO A 163 -10.00 -8.00 -5.79
N ALA A 164 -11.11 -8.76 -5.93
CA ALA A 164 -11.78 -9.00 -7.21
C ALA A 164 -12.35 -7.72 -7.83
N ASP A 165 -12.87 -6.81 -7.01
CA ASP A 165 -13.43 -5.55 -7.48
C ASP A 165 -12.33 -4.55 -7.83
N THR A 166 -11.24 -4.56 -7.06
CA THR A 166 -10.09 -3.69 -7.32
C THR A 166 -9.41 -4.01 -8.66
N ALA A 167 -9.36 -5.27 -9.06
CA ALA A 167 -8.81 -5.71 -10.34
C ALA A 167 -9.61 -5.19 -11.56
N LEU A 168 -10.86 -4.78 -11.36
CA LEU A 168 -11.77 -4.31 -12.41
C LEU A 168 -11.92 -2.79 -12.45
N LEU A 169 -11.21 -2.05 -11.60
CA LEU A 169 -11.29 -0.59 -11.59
C LEU A 169 -10.73 0.01 -12.88
N ASP A 170 -11.60 0.68 -13.61
CA ASP A 170 -11.23 1.44 -14.82
C ASP A 170 -11.13 2.93 -14.47
N PRO A 171 -9.92 3.53 -14.51
CA PRO A 171 -9.73 4.96 -14.24
C PRO A 171 -10.45 5.90 -15.22
N ALA A 172 -10.89 5.39 -16.38
CA ALA A 172 -11.70 6.17 -17.31
C ALA A 172 -13.15 6.32 -16.82
N ARG A 173 -13.59 5.44 -15.94
CA ARG A 173 -14.97 5.39 -15.41
C ARG A 173 -15.06 5.78 -13.95
N VAL A 174 -14.11 5.32 -13.13
CA VAL A 174 -14.04 5.66 -11.71
C VAL A 174 -13.19 6.91 -11.55
N LEU A 175 -13.83 8.03 -11.20
CA LEU A 175 -13.18 9.34 -11.07
C LEU A 175 -12.44 9.49 -9.74
N ALA A 176 -12.96 8.89 -8.68
CA ALA A 176 -12.38 8.86 -7.34
C ALA A 176 -12.95 7.70 -6.53
N LEU A 177 -12.26 7.33 -5.45
CA LEU A 177 -12.67 6.31 -4.50
C LEU A 177 -12.97 6.93 -3.13
N VAL A 178 -14.06 6.49 -2.49
CA VAL A 178 -14.37 6.83 -1.11
C VAL A 178 -14.75 5.55 -0.38
N THR A 179 -14.03 5.19 0.69
CA THR A 179 -14.38 4.03 1.50
C THR A 179 -14.70 4.41 2.94
N GLU A 180 -15.70 3.73 3.51
CA GLU A 180 -16.12 3.92 4.90
C GLU A 180 -15.07 3.38 5.87
N GLU A 181 -14.43 2.29 5.48
CA GLU A 181 -13.40 1.57 6.23
C GLU A 181 -12.04 1.61 5.50
N GLY A 182 -11.10 0.81 5.98
CA GLY A 182 -9.76 0.73 5.42
C GLY A 182 -8.81 1.75 6.02
N GLY A 183 -7.56 1.72 5.58
CA GLY A 183 -6.50 2.62 6.04
C GLY A 183 -5.59 3.05 4.88
N PRO A 184 -4.63 3.95 5.12
CA PRO A 184 -3.75 4.49 4.08
C PRO A 184 -2.81 3.43 3.46
N THR A 185 -2.71 2.26 4.08
CA THR A 185 -1.95 1.10 3.60
C THR A 185 -2.84 -0.07 3.19
N SER A 186 -4.17 0.10 3.18
CA SER A 186 -5.11 -0.92 2.71
C SER A 186 -4.88 -1.21 1.22
N HIS A 187 -5.37 -2.37 0.76
CA HIS A 187 -5.30 -2.75 -0.64
C HIS A 187 -5.94 -1.69 -1.55
N THR A 188 -7.11 -1.18 -1.16
CA THR A 188 -7.81 -0.08 -1.84
C THR A 188 -6.97 1.18 -1.94
N ALA A 189 -6.30 1.57 -0.85
CA ALA A 189 -5.43 2.74 -0.82
C ALA A 189 -4.20 2.59 -1.74
N ILE A 190 -3.57 1.43 -1.73
CA ILE A 190 -2.42 1.12 -2.59
C ILE A 190 -2.83 1.19 -4.06
N LEU A 191 -3.97 0.59 -4.40
CA LEU A 191 -4.47 0.58 -5.77
C LEU A 191 -4.83 1.99 -6.26
N ALA A 192 -5.51 2.80 -5.43
CA ALA A 192 -5.81 4.20 -5.76
C ALA A 192 -4.53 4.97 -6.15
N LYS A 193 -3.45 4.76 -5.39
CA LYS A 193 -2.13 5.37 -5.69
C LYS A 193 -1.54 4.86 -7.01
N ILE A 194 -1.61 3.56 -7.27
CA ILE A 194 -1.10 2.96 -8.51
C ILE A 194 -1.87 3.51 -9.73
N LEU A 195 -3.19 3.58 -9.63
CA LEU A 195 -4.07 4.09 -10.69
C LEU A 195 -4.07 5.62 -10.79
N GLY A 196 -3.47 6.34 -9.84
CA GLY A 196 -3.48 7.80 -9.78
C GLY A 196 -4.87 8.39 -9.52
N LEU A 197 -5.75 7.63 -8.87
CA LEU A 197 -7.10 8.07 -8.52
C LEU A 197 -7.09 8.81 -7.18
N PRO A 198 -7.74 9.99 -7.09
CA PRO A 198 -8.04 10.61 -5.81
C PRO A 198 -8.86 9.66 -4.93
N ALA A 199 -8.44 9.44 -3.68
CA ALA A 199 -9.18 8.57 -2.79
C ALA A 199 -9.23 9.13 -1.37
N VAL A 200 -10.34 8.83 -0.68
CA VAL A 200 -10.54 9.11 0.74
C VAL A 200 -10.98 7.80 1.39
N VAL A 201 -10.17 7.28 2.29
CA VAL A 201 -10.44 6.04 3.04
C VAL A 201 -10.75 6.35 4.51
N ALA A 202 -11.28 5.39 5.25
CA ALA A 202 -11.71 5.60 6.64
C ALA A 202 -12.64 6.82 6.79
N CYS A 203 -13.68 6.91 5.95
CA CYS A 203 -14.67 7.98 5.95
C CYS A 203 -16.07 7.40 6.29
N PRO A 204 -16.37 7.09 7.57
CA PRO A 204 -17.61 6.43 7.95
C PRO A 204 -18.89 7.18 7.53
N GLU A 205 -18.83 8.53 7.50
CA GLU A 205 -19.95 9.35 7.08
C GLU A 205 -20.30 9.18 5.59
N ALA A 206 -19.42 8.60 4.77
CA ALA A 206 -19.70 8.28 3.37
C ALA A 206 -20.88 7.31 3.21
N ALA A 207 -21.20 6.54 4.26
CA ALA A 207 -22.42 5.73 4.33
C ALA A 207 -23.71 6.53 4.03
N SER A 208 -23.72 7.83 4.33
CA SER A 208 -24.87 8.72 4.12
C SER A 208 -25.05 9.23 2.67
N LEU A 209 -24.04 9.06 1.82
CA LEU A 209 -24.07 9.51 0.42
C LEU A 209 -24.97 8.59 -0.41
N ALA A 210 -26.02 9.14 -1.01
CA ALA A 210 -26.91 8.39 -1.89
C ALA A 210 -26.38 8.33 -3.33
N ASP A 211 -26.79 7.31 -4.09
CA ASP A 211 -26.50 7.22 -5.52
C ASP A 211 -26.94 8.49 -6.26
N GLY A 212 -26.13 8.94 -7.21
CA GLY A 212 -26.36 10.13 -8.01
C GLY A 212 -26.04 11.45 -7.29
N THR A 213 -25.73 11.45 -5.99
CA THR A 213 -25.33 12.68 -5.28
C THR A 213 -24.05 13.24 -5.90
N PRO A 214 -24.02 14.48 -6.38
CA PRO A 214 -22.79 15.11 -6.82
C PRO A 214 -21.82 15.28 -5.64
N VAL A 215 -20.57 14.86 -5.81
CA VAL A 215 -19.54 15.05 -4.79
C VAL A 215 -18.26 15.62 -5.40
N LEU A 216 -17.51 16.33 -4.58
CA LEU A 216 -16.12 16.73 -4.83
C LEU A 216 -15.23 16.02 -3.83
N VAL A 217 -14.37 15.15 -4.33
CA VAL A 217 -13.40 14.38 -3.55
C VAL A 217 -12.04 15.05 -3.64
N ASP A 218 -11.43 15.35 -2.51
CA ASP A 218 -10.06 15.82 -2.40
C ASP A 218 -9.22 14.75 -1.70
N GLY A 219 -8.53 13.94 -2.49
CA GLY A 219 -7.64 12.88 -2.02
C GLY A 219 -6.37 13.42 -1.36
N THR A 220 -6.06 14.71 -1.56
CA THR A 220 -4.96 15.38 -0.87
C THR A 220 -5.38 15.82 0.52
N ALA A 221 -6.55 16.45 0.66
CA ALA A 221 -7.06 16.93 1.94
C ALA A 221 -7.81 15.85 2.76
N GLY A 222 -8.11 14.69 2.18
CA GLY A 222 -8.93 13.66 2.84
C GLY A 222 -10.37 14.09 3.05
N THR A 223 -10.95 14.84 2.11
CA THR A 223 -12.31 15.39 2.28
C THR A 223 -13.23 15.04 1.12
N VAL A 224 -14.52 14.88 1.45
CA VAL A 224 -15.59 14.67 0.48
C VAL A 224 -16.70 15.71 0.72
N LEU A 225 -16.89 16.59 -0.25
CA LEU A 225 -17.94 17.61 -0.19
C LEU A 225 -19.15 17.15 -1.00
N ALA A 226 -20.28 16.95 -0.34
CA ALA A 226 -21.56 16.67 -1.00
C ALA A 226 -22.18 17.96 -1.55
N ASP A 227 -22.85 17.85 -2.70
CA ASP A 227 -23.52 18.95 -3.39
C ASP A 227 -22.63 20.19 -3.58
N PRO A 228 -21.41 20.05 -4.16
CA PRO A 228 -20.52 21.19 -4.37
C PRO A 228 -21.17 22.19 -5.34
N SER A 229 -20.96 23.47 -5.06
CA SER A 229 -21.39 24.51 -6.01
C SER A 229 -20.59 24.43 -7.32
N PRO A 230 -21.16 24.91 -8.45
CA PRO A 230 -20.41 24.95 -9.71
C PRO A 230 -19.08 25.69 -9.63
N GLY A 231 -18.97 26.73 -8.78
CA GLY A 231 -17.71 27.44 -8.54
C GLY A 231 -16.66 26.58 -7.85
N GLN A 232 -17.05 25.81 -6.82
CA GLN A 232 -16.13 24.88 -6.13
C GLN A 232 -15.61 23.79 -7.07
N VAL A 233 -16.49 23.23 -7.92
CA VAL A 233 -16.09 22.24 -8.93
C VAL A 233 -15.10 22.84 -9.94
N ALA A 234 -15.40 24.05 -10.46
CA ALA A 234 -14.54 24.73 -11.43
C ALA A 234 -13.17 25.08 -10.82
N ASP A 235 -13.14 25.58 -9.58
CA ASP A 235 -11.90 25.90 -8.89
C ASP A 235 -11.05 24.64 -8.63
N ALA A 236 -11.67 23.55 -8.21
CA ALA A 236 -10.99 22.26 -8.03
C ALA A 236 -10.44 21.71 -9.35
N ALA A 237 -11.23 21.72 -10.41
CA ALA A 237 -10.80 21.30 -11.75
C ALA A 237 -9.61 22.15 -12.26
N ALA A 238 -9.65 23.46 -12.06
CA ALA A 238 -8.55 24.36 -12.44
C ALA A 238 -7.28 24.12 -11.62
N ARG A 239 -7.41 23.80 -10.31
CA ARG A 239 -6.24 23.40 -9.49
C ARG A 239 -5.65 22.08 -9.97
N GLU A 240 -6.49 21.08 -10.23
CA GLU A 240 -6.03 19.78 -10.71
C GLU A 240 -5.36 19.85 -12.07
N GLU A 241 -5.90 20.65 -13.00
CA GLU A 241 -5.30 20.91 -14.30
C GLU A 241 -3.90 21.53 -14.14
N ARG A 242 -3.77 22.56 -13.30
CA ARG A 242 -2.46 23.20 -13.03
C ARG A 242 -1.48 22.19 -12.42
N ARG A 243 -1.93 21.35 -11.47
CA ARG A 243 -1.11 20.30 -10.85
C ARG A 243 -0.61 19.30 -11.89
N ARG A 244 -1.50 18.82 -12.78
CA ARG A 244 -1.13 17.89 -13.87
C ARG A 244 -0.15 18.52 -14.85
N HIS A 245 -0.38 19.77 -15.24
CA HIS A 245 0.54 20.50 -16.11
C HIS A 245 1.92 20.69 -15.46
N ALA A 246 1.96 21.10 -14.19
CA ALA A 246 3.22 21.26 -13.47
C ALA A 246 3.97 19.92 -13.35
N ALA A 247 3.26 18.83 -13.02
CA ALA A 247 3.84 17.49 -12.95
C ALA A 247 4.37 17.03 -14.32
N ALA A 248 3.59 17.21 -15.39
CA ALA A 248 3.98 16.82 -16.74
C ALA A 248 5.19 17.63 -17.28
N ALA A 249 5.29 18.90 -16.89
CA ALA A 249 6.41 19.77 -17.28
C ALA A 249 7.66 19.54 -16.40
N SER A 250 7.54 18.81 -15.28
CA SER A 250 8.65 18.59 -14.37
C SER A 250 9.59 17.49 -14.90
N SER A 251 10.89 17.76 -14.93
CA SER A 251 11.90 16.79 -15.36
C SER A 251 13.26 17.06 -14.73
N GLY A 252 14.13 16.06 -14.76
CA GLY A 252 15.50 16.14 -14.28
C GLY A 252 15.64 15.97 -12.75
N PRO A 253 16.80 16.30 -12.19
CA PRO A 253 17.09 16.10 -10.76
C PRO A 253 16.15 16.89 -9.86
N GLY A 254 15.78 16.25 -8.74
CA GLY A 254 14.95 16.91 -7.71
C GLY A 254 15.71 18.05 -7.02
N ARG A 255 15.05 19.19 -6.86
CA ARG A 255 15.63 20.38 -6.19
C ARG A 255 14.56 21.36 -5.77
N THR A 256 14.85 22.15 -4.74
CA THR A 256 14.05 23.31 -4.33
C THR A 256 14.18 24.47 -5.34
N ALA A 257 13.35 25.51 -5.18
CA ALA A 257 13.36 26.69 -6.04
C ALA A 257 14.71 27.43 -6.03
N ASP A 258 15.43 27.40 -4.92
CA ASP A 258 16.78 27.97 -4.76
C ASP A 258 17.91 27.00 -5.13
N GLY A 259 17.57 25.84 -5.69
CA GLY A 259 18.52 24.88 -6.24
C GLY A 259 19.10 23.88 -5.22
N HIS A 260 18.61 23.84 -3.98
CA HIS A 260 19.05 22.83 -3.01
C HIS A 260 18.65 21.42 -3.51
N PRO A 261 19.61 20.46 -3.63
CA PRO A 261 19.32 19.17 -4.19
C PRO A 261 18.55 18.27 -3.23
N VAL A 262 17.50 17.63 -3.73
CA VAL A 262 16.72 16.59 -3.04
C VAL A 262 16.53 15.44 -4.03
N ARG A 263 17.26 14.35 -3.87
CA ARG A 263 17.23 13.26 -4.86
C ARG A 263 15.87 12.58 -4.90
N LEU A 264 15.33 12.43 -6.10
CA LEU A 264 14.07 11.72 -6.34
C LEU A 264 14.35 10.33 -6.89
N MET A 265 13.96 9.33 -6.14
CA MET A 265 14.26 7.93 -6.41
C MET A 265 12.99 7.10 -6.46
N VAL A 266 13.01 5.97 -7.15
CA VAL A 266 11.88 5.06 -7.21
C VAL A 266 11.96 3.97 -6.14
N ASN A 267 10.80 3.50 -5.68
CA ASN A 267 10.65 2.24 -4.98
C ASN A 267 10.43 1.13 -6.01
N LEU A 268 11.01 -0.04 -5.77
CA LEU A 268 10.88 -1.23 -6.58
C LEU A 268 10.59 -2.42 -5.66
N GLY A 269 9.44 -3.06 -5.82
CA GLY A 269 8.98 -4.15 -4.97
C GLY A 269 8.71 -5.46 -5.69
N ALA A 270 8.58 -5.44 -7.03
CA ALA A 270 8.28 -6.63 -7.82
C ALA A 270 8.91 -6.58 -9.22
N PRO A 271 9.18 -7.74 -9.85
CA PRO A 271 9.83 -7.80 -11.18
C PRO A 271 9.03 -7.09 -12.29
N HIS A 272 7.71 -7.17 -12.27
CA HIS A 272 6.84 -6.53 -13.28
C HIS A 272 6.91 -4.99 -13.24
N GLU A 273 7.27 -4.39 -12.11
CA GLU A 273 7.44 -2.94 -11.95
C GLU A 273 8.73 -2.43 -12.61
N LEU A 274 9.73 -3.31 -12.86
CA LEU A 274 11.08 -2.93 -13.29
C LEU A 274 11.06 -2.06 -14.54
N ALA A 275 10.30 -2.44 -15.55
CA ALA A 275 10.25 -1.71 -16.82
C ALA A 275 9.68 -0.29 -16.67
N ALA A 276 8.66 -0.11 -15.84
CA ALA A 276 8.06 1.20 -15.56
C ALA A 276 9.01 2.04 -14.68
N ALA A 277 9.59 1.46 -13.65
CA ALA A 277 10.54 2.12 -12.75
C ALA A 277 11.81 2.58 -13.49
N ALA A 278 12.34 1.78 -14.41
CA ALA A 278 13.53 2.13 -15.20
C ALA A 278 13.29 3.28 -16.17
N ARG A 279 12.06 3.40 -16.72
CA ARG A 279 11.65 4.51 -17.60
C ARG A 279 11.34 5.79 -16.86
N ALA A 280 11.06 5.72 -15.57
CA ALA A 280 10.76 6.91 -14.78
C ALA A 280 11.95 7.87 -14.74
N ASP A 281 11.66 9.17 -14.82
CA ASP A 281 12.67 10.22 -14.63
C ASP A 281 13.03 10.29 -13.13
N SER A 282 14.02 9.49 -12.75
CA SER A 282 14.50 9.32 -11.38
C SER A 282 16.02 9.26 -11.31
N GLU A 283 16.56 9.57 -10.14
CA GLU A 283 18.00 9.51 -9.88
C GLU A 283 18.45 8.12 -9.41
N GLY A 284 17.56 7.11 -9.51
CA GLY A 284 17.84 5.72 -9.19
C GLY A 284 16.74 5.07 -8.36
N VAL A 285 17.09 3.95 -7.70
CA VAL A 285 16.22 3.19 -6.79
C VAL A 285 16.62 3.51 -5.35
N GLY A 286 15.72 4.11 -4.58
CA GLY A 286 15.95 4.43 -3.16
C GLY A 286 15.51 3.31 -2.21
N LEU A 287 14.65 2.43 -2.70
CA LEU A 287 14.28 1.21 -2.00
C LEU A 287 14.02 0.08 -3.00
N PHE A 288 14.95 -0.84 -3.09
CA PHE A 288 14.72 -2.12 -3.75
C PHE A 288 14.37 -3.15 -2.68
N ARG A 289 13.09 -3.54 -2.63
CA ARG A 289 12.58 -4.60 -1.75
C ARG A 289 12.90 -5.95 -2.37
N THR A 290 13.48 -6.84 -1.59
CA THR A 290 13.96 -8.14 -2.08
C THR A 290 13.04 -9.31 -1.71
N GLU A 291 11.97 -9.06 -0.98
CA GLU A 291 11.03 -10.06 -0.46
C GLU A 291 10.41 -10.91 -1.56
N PHE A 292 10.10 -10.34 -2.73
CA PHE A 292 9.50 -11.06 -3.86
C PHE A 292 10.34 -12.27 -4.33
N LEU A 293 11.65 -12.26 -4.08
CA LEU A 293 12.50 -13.41 -4.40
C LEU A 293 12.28 -14.60 -3.48
N TYR A 294 11.69 -14.38 -2.32
CA TYR A 294 11.54 -15.36 -1.24
C TYR A 294 10.10 -15.79 -1.01
N LEU A 295 9.14 -15.01 -1.49
CA LEU A 295 7.70 -15.30 -1.35
C LEU A 295 7.28 -16.51 -2.17
N ASP A 296 6.20 -17.17 -1.76
CA ASP A 296 5.55 -18.29 -2.46
C ASP A 296 6.48 -19.49 -2.71
N ARG A 297 7.45 -19.72 -1.81
CA ARG A 297 8.46 -20.77 -1.90
C ARG A 297 8.55 -21.60 -0.63
N ALA A 298 8.79 -22.89 -0.83
CA ALA A 298 9.06 -23.82 0.28
C ALA A 298 10.52 -23.71 0.79
N SER A 299 11.44 -23.15 0.00
CA SER A 299 12.87 -23.00 0.34
C SER A 299 13.41 -21.67 -0.19
N ALA A 300 14.47 -21.17 0.46
CA ALA A 300 15.13 -19.94 0.04
C ALA A 300 15.71 -20.06 -1.39
N PRO A 301 15.68 -18.96 -2.19
CA PRO A 301 16.28 -18.92 -3.52
C PRO A 301 17.81 -19.11 -3.43
N GLY A 302 18.38 -19.84 -4.39
CA GLY A 302 19.82 -20.06 -4.49
C GLY A 302 20.60 -18.77 -4.84
N ALA A 303 21.90 -18.78 -4.61
CA ALA A 303 22.76 -17.62 -4.88
C ALA A 303 22.73 -17.19 -6.36
N GLU A 304 22.71 -18.13 -7.30
CA GLU A 304 22.68 -17.86 -8.73
C GLU A 304 21.38 -17.20 -9.17
N GLU A 305 20.26 -17.70 -8.68
CA GLU A 305 18.93 -17.11 -8.96
C GLU A 305 18.83 -15.68 -8.41
N GLN A 306 19.27 -15.45 -7.18
CA GLN A 306 19.33 -14.13 -6.59
C GLN A 306 20.23 -13.19 -7.39
N ARG A 307 21.43 -13.67 -7.77
CA ARG A 307 22.39 -12.90 -8.56
C ARG A 307 21.79 -12.43 -9.88
N GLU A 308 21.11 -13.32 -10.58
CA GLU A 308 20.47 -13.00 -11.86
C GLU A 308 19.37 -11.93 -11.70
N ALA A 309 18.52 -12.05 -10.67
CA ALA A 309 17.47 -11.07 -10.40
C ALA A 309 18.07 -9.68 -10.05
N TYR A 310 19.12 -9.64 -9.23
CA TYR A 310 19.81 -8.38 -8.92
C TYR A 310 20.49 -7.79 -10.15
N ARG A 311 21.13 -8.61 -10.98
CA ARG A 311 21.78 -8.18 -12.23
C ARG A 311 20.80 -7.46 -13.16
N GLN A 312 19.61 -8.01 -13.35
CA GLN A 312 18.57 -7.39 -14.20
C GLN A 312 18.18 -6.00 -13.70
N VAL A 313 18.02 -5.82 -12.39
CA VAL A 313 17.71 -4.51 -11.81
C VAL A 313 18.89 -3.55 -12.00
N PHE A 314 20.12 -3.98 -11.71
CA PHE A 314 21.30 -3.13 -11.81
C PHE A 314 21.60 -2.70 -13.24
N GLU A 315 21.37 -3.56 -14.22
CA GLU A 315 21.48 -3.21 -15.65
C GLU A 315 20.42 -2.20 -16.08
N ALA A 316 19.17 -2.38 -15.65
CA ALA A 316 18.07 -1.46 -15.95
C ALA A 316 18.31 -0.04 -15.38
N PHE A 317 19.07 0.06 -14.29
CA PHE A 317 19.44 1.32 -13.63
C PHE A 317 20.92 1.68 -13.85
N SER A 318 21.54 1.24 -14.95
CA SER A 318 22.95 1.55 -15.25
C SER A 318 23.24 3.04 -15.14
N GLY A 319 24.31 3.41 -14.44
CA GLY A 319 24.71 4.79 -14.16
C GLY A 319 23.88 5.51 -13.09
N ARG A 320 22.87 4.86 -12.50
CA ARG A 320 22.06 5.38 -11.40
C ARG A 320 22.23 4.52 -10.17
N ARG A 321 22.03 5.11 -8.99
CA ARG A 321 22.13 4.40 -7.71
C ARG A 321 21.00 3.40 -7.51
N VAL A 322 21.33 2.24 -6.90
CA VAL A 322 20.33 1.26 -6.43
C VAL A 322 20.60 0.95 -4.96
N VAL A 323 19.64 1.29 -4.10
CA VAL A 323 19.67 0.96 -2.68
C VAL A 323 18.89 -0.33 -2.45
N VAL A 324 19.62 -1.40 -2.14
CA VAL A 324 19.07 -2.74 -1.89
C VAL A 324 18.81 -2.90 -0.40
N ARG A 325 17.56 -3.15 -0.03
CA ARG A 325 17.22 -3.60 1.33
C ARG A 325 17.36 -5.11 1.40
N THR A 326 18.13 -5.61 2.35
CA THR A 326 18.17 -7.06 2.60
C THR A 326 16.83 -7.57 3.09
N LEU A 327 16.63 -8.88 2.99
CA LEU A 327 15.37 -9.54 3.27
C LEU A 327 14.71 -9.04 4.57
N ASP A 328 13.46 -8.59 4.44
CA ASP A 328 12.59 -8.25 5.55
C ASP A 328 11.36 -9.17 5.52
N ALA A 329 11.52 -10.37 6.05
CA ALA A 329 10.42 -11.29 6.24
C ALA A 329 9.54 -10.75 7.38
N GLY A 330 8.42 -10.17 7.01
CA GLY A 330 7.46 -9.59 7.95
C GLY A 330 6.41 -10.60 8.40
N ALA A 331 5.67 -10.21 9.42
CA ALA A 331 4.55 -10.97 9.96
C ALA A 331 3.42 -11.19 8.97
N ASP A 332 3.26 -10.23 8.07
CA ASP A 332 2.28 -10.22 7.00
C ASP A 332 2.64 -11.18 5.84
N LYS A 333 3.91 -11.58 5.74
CA LYS A 333 4.43 -12.46 4.69
C LYS A 333 5.41 -13.48 5.26
N PRO A 334 4.91 -14.50 5.99
CA PRO A 334 5.77 -15.49 6.61
C PRO A 334 6.47 -16.36 5.55
N LEU A 335 7.76 -16.61 5.78
CA LEU A 335 8.55 -17.51 4.95
C LEU A 335 8.64 -18.89 5.65
N PRO A 336 8.15 -19.98 5.04
CA PRO A 336 8.13 -21.30 5.68
C PRO A 336 9.49 -21.78 6.19
N PHE A 337 10.57 -21.33 5.57
CA PHE A 337 11.96 -21.72 5.89
C PHE A 337 12.69 -20.75 6.82
N ALA A 338 12.06 -19.63 7.22
CA ALA A 338 12.73 -18.59 8.02
C ALA A 338 11.86 -18.01 9.14
N THR A 339 10.54 -18.05 9.02
CA THR A 339 9.61 -17.48 10.01
C THR A 339 9.16 -18.57 10.99
N ALA A 340 9.16 -18.26 12.29
CA ALA A 340 8.59 -19.17 13.30
C ALA A 340 7.06 -19.10 13.24
N ALA A 341 6.40 -20.26 13.12
CA ALA A 341 4.96 -20.35 12.99
C ALA A 341 4.19 -20.01 14.28
N ASP A 342 4.85 -20.07 15.42
CA ASP A 342 4.26 -19.95 16.78
C ASP A 342 4.64 -18.63 17.49
N GLU A 343 5.08 -17.61 16.73
CA GLU A 343 5.46 -16.33 17.32
C GLU A 343 4.22 -15.48 17.63
N PRO A 344 3.91 -15.17 18.92
CA PRO A 344 2.65 -14.53 19.30
C PRO A 344 2.48 -13.12 18.72
N ASN A 345 3.59 -12.39 18.51
CA ASN A 345 3.61 -11.02 17.98
C ASN A 345 4.68 -10.90 16.89
N PRO A 346 4.46 -11.47 15.70
CA PRO A 346 5.48 -11.51 14.66
C PRO A 346 6.01 -10.14 14.22
N ALA A 347 5.16 -9.09 14.22
CA ALA A 347 5.57 -7.72 13.91
C ALA A 347 6.59 -7.14 14.90
N LEU A 348 6.56 -7.59 16.17
CA LEU A 348 7.48 -7.21 17.25
C LEU A 348 8.61 -8.24 17.45
N GLY A 349 8.59 -9.33 16.71
CA GLY A 349 9.43 -10.49 16.88
C GLY A 349 10.64 -10.57 15.97
N VAL A 350 10.90 -11.79 15.48
CA VAL A 350 12.05 -12.10 14.62
C VAL A 350 11.70 -11.81 13.16
N ARG A 351 12.00 -10.57 12.72
CA ARG A 351 11.87 -10.14 11.32
C ARG A 351 13.09 -9.31 10.90
N GLY A 352 13.22 -9.08 9.60
CA GLY A 352 14.28 -8.26 9.04
C GLY A 352 15.67 -8.79 9.42
N LEU A 353 16.57 -7.91 9.84
CA LEU A 353 17.93 -8.28 10.23
C LEU A 353 17.98 -9.34 11.35
N ARG A 354 16.98 -9.40 12.21
CA ARG A 354 16.91 -10.39 13.31
C ARG A 354 16.79 -11.82 12.79
N THR A 355 16.22 -12.02 11.60
CA THR A 355 16.17 -13.34 10.94
C THR A 355 17.57 -13.90 10.69
N ALA A 356 18.54 -13.04 10.41
CA ALA A 356 19.93 -13.46 10.19
C ALA A 356 20.60 -14.03 11.44
N VAL A 357 20.09 -13.78 12.64
CA VAL A 357 20.60 -14.39 13.88
C VAL A 357 20.26 -15.88 13.92
N ARG A 358 19.06 -16.25 13.47
CA ARG A 358 18.62 -17.65 13.40
C ARG A 358 19.12 -18.35 12.12
N HIS A 359 19.13 -17.61 11.01
CA HIS A 359 19.47 -18.12 9.68
C HIS A 359 20.58 -17.31 9.02
N PRO A 360 21.81 -17.32 9.57
CA PRO A 360 22.92 -16.48 9.08
C PRO A 360 23.28 -16.74 7.62
N GLY A 361 23.08 -17.97 7.13
CA GLY A 361 23.32 -18.34 5.75
C GLY A 361 22.41 -17.62 4.73
N LEU A 362 21.21 -17.23 5.12
CA LEU A 362 20.31 -16.46 4.24
C LEU A 362 20.91 -15.09 3.91
N LEU A 363 21.39 -14.38 4.93
CA LEU A 363 21.99 -13.07 4.75
C LEU A 363 23.31 -13.16 3.98
N ASP A 364 24.17 -14.14 4.27
CA ASP A 364 25.43 -14.30 3.53
C ASP A 364 25.21 -14.61 2.06
N THR A 365 24.27 -15.51 1.75
CA THR A 365 23.91 -15.84 0.38
C THR A 365 23.41 -14.60 -0.35
N GLN A 366 22.55 -13.80 0.29
CA GLN A 366 22.04 -12.57 -0.28
C GLN A 366 23.13 -11.53 -0.53
N LEU A 367 23.96 -11.24 0.47
CA LEU A 367 25.06 -10.27 0.33
C LEU A 367 26.07 -10.68 -0.74
N ALA A 368 26.41 -11.98 -0.81
CA ALA A 368 27.28 -12.51 -1.86
C ALA A 368 26.68 -12.33 -3.26
N ALA A 369 25.40 -12.64 -3.44
CA ALA A 369 24.70 -12.49 -4.70
C ALA A 369 24.58 -11.03 -5.15
N VAL A 370 24.27 -10.11 -4.22
CA VAL A 370 24.23 -8.65 -4.48
C VAL A 370 25.63 -8.16 -4.88
N ALA A 371 26.68 -8.55 -4.15
CA ALA A 371 28.04 -8.12 -4.43
C ALA A 371 28.55 -8.63 -5.79
N GLU A 372 28.21 -9.85 -6.17
CA GLU A 372 28.59 -10.41 -7.48
C GLU A 372 27.85 -9.73 -8.62
N ALA A 373 26.55 -9.50 -8.49
CA ALA A 373 25.75 -8.75 -9.45
C ALA A 373 26.28 -7.32 -9.62
N ALA A 374 26.61 -6.64 -8.51
CA ALA A 374 27.21 -5.29 -8.55
C ALA A 374 28.53 -5.26 -9.30
N ARG A 375 29.43 -6.21 -9.03
CA ARG A 375 30.73 -6.31 -9.73
C ARG A 375 30.55 -6.57 -11.23
N SER A 376 29.62 -7.45 -11.60
CA SER A 376 29.40 -7.82 -13.01
C SER A 376 28.79 -6.70 -13.84
N THR A 377 28.02 -5.80 -13.23
CA THR A 377 27.34 -4.68 -13.91
C THR A 377 28.05 -3.34 -13.75
N GLY A 378 28.95 -3.20 -12.79
CA GLY A 378 29.58 -1.93 -12.41
C GLY A 378 28.60 -0.90 -11.84
N ALA A 379 27.46 -1.33 -11.27
CA ALA A 379 26.43 -0.47 -10.72
C ALA A 379 26.82 0.19 -9.38
N ASP A 380 26.32 1.41 -9.12
CA ASP A 380 26.41 2.09 -7.80
C ASP A 380 25.39 1.48 -6.83
N VAL A 381 25.78 0.36 -6.20
CA VAL A 381 24.93 -0.40 -5.29
C VAL A 381 25.22 -0.03 -3.86
N TRP A 382 24.17 0.40 -3.16
CA TRP A 382 24.14 0.61 -1.72
C TRP A 382 23.31 -0.49 -1.07
N VAL A 383 23.71 -0.97 0.10
CA VAL A 383 22.95 -2.02 0.80
C VAL A 383 22.55 -1.54 2.18
N MET A 384 21.34 -1.85 2.62
CA MET A 384 20.85 -1.50 3.95
C MET A 384 20.16 -2.65 4.66
N ALA A 385 20.34 -2.69 5.98
CA ALA A 385 19.64 -3.60 6.87
C ALA A 385 18.28 -3.05 7.26
N PRO A 386 17.19 -3.84 7.19
CA PRO A 386 15.90 -3.52 7.78
C PRO A 386 15.90 -3.78 9.30
N MET A 387 14.96 -3.19 10.04
CA MET A 387 14.66 -3.48 11.45
C MET A 387 15.83 -3.30 12.42
N VAL A 388 16.76 -2.42 12.09
CA VAL A 388 17.88 -2.07 12.99
C VAL A 388 17.31 -1.35 14.21
N SER A 389 17.66 -1.84 15.40
CA SER A 389 17.18 -1.28 16.67
C SER A 389 18.30 -0.67 17.51
N VAL A 390 19.51 -1.21 17.41
CA VAL A 390 20.67 -0.76 18.19
C VAL A 390 21.94 -0.62 17.33
N PRO A 391 22.88 0.28 17.70
CA PRO A 391 24.10 0.50 16.92
C PRO A 391 24.99 -0.74 16.72
N ALA A 392 24.92 -1.69 17.64
CA ALA A 392 25.67 -2.95 17.52
C ALA A 392 25.19 -3.81 16.32
N GLU A 393 23.88 -3.84 16.06
CA GLU A 393 23.31 -4.54 14.90
C GLU A 393 23.78 -3.89 13.60
N ALA A 394 23.74 -2.55 13.52
CA ALA A 394 24.23 -1.82 12.35
C ALA A 394 25.71 -2.08 12.09
N ARG A 395 26.54 -2.11 13.14
CA ARG A 395 27.96 -2.41 13.05
C ARG A 395 28.21 -3.82 12.52
N ALA A 396 27.57 -4.81 13.11
CA ALA A 396 27.71 -6.20 12.69
C ALA A 396 27.28 -6.42 11.23
N PHE A 397 26.18 -5.78 10.82
CA PHE A 397 25.73 -5.81 9.43
C PHE A 397 26.73 -5.12 8.49
N ALA A 398 27.23 -3.95 8.86
CA ALA A 398 28.18 -3.20 8.03
C ALA A 398 29.50 -3.97 7.84
N GLU A 399 30.03 -4.57 8.90
CA GLU A 399 31.22 -5.41 8.83
C GLU A 399 31.00 -6.61 7.90
N ARG A 400 29.85 -7.27 8.01
CA ARG A 400 29.50 -8.43 7.20
C ARG A 400 29.32 -8.06 5.72
N ALA A 401 28.58 -7.00 5.41
CA ALA A 401 28.37 -6.53 4.04
C ALA A 401 29.70 -6.11 3.37
N ARG A 402 30.55 -5.39 4.10
CA ARG A 402 31.87 -4.98 3.60
C ARG A 402 32.81 -6.20 3.37
N ALA A 403 32.71 -7.25 4.18
CA ALA A 403 33.46 -8.49 3.97
C ALA A 403 33.05 -9.21 2.66
N HIS A 404 31.80 -9.05 2.21
CA HIS A 404 31.33 -9.51 0.89
C HIS A 404 31.73 -8.57 -0.27
N GLY A 405 32.35 -7.42 0.02
CA GLY A 405 32.79 -6.46 -1.01
C GLY A 405 31.76 -5.39 -1.35
N LEU A 406 30.79 -5.14 -0.49
CA LEU A 406 29.82 -4.05 -0.59
C LEU A 406 30.32 -2.84 0.23
N PRO A 407 30.85 -1.78 -0.41
CA PRO A 407 31.52 -0.70 0.31
C PRO A 407 30.56 0.26 1.01
N THR A 408 29.38 0.50 0.43
CA THR A 408 28.42 1.48 0.93
C THR A 408 27.26 0.79 1.65
N VAL A 409 27.23 0.96 2.97
CA VAL A 409 26.33 0.23 3.85
C VAL A 409 25.51 1.19 4.71
N GLY A 410 24.21 0.99 4.78
CA GLY A 410 23.28 1.79 5.56
C GLY A 410 22.38 0.97 6.47
N ALA A 411 21.54 1.67 7.20
CA ALA A 411 20.50 1.11 8.04
C ALA A 411 19.14 1.75 7.71
N MET A 412 18.09 0.94 7.71
CA MET A 412 16.74 1.45 7.72
C MET A 412 16.36 1.87 9.15
N VAL A 413 15.97 3.12 9.28
CA VAL A 413 15.49 3.70 10.53
C VAL A 413 13.97 3.61 10.53
N GLU A 414 13.47 2.54 11.11
CA GLU A 414 12.05 2.20 11.15
C GLU A 414 11.60 1.69 12.53
N VAL A 415 12.55 1.63 13.47
CA VAL A 415 12.30 1.41 14.88
C VAL A 415 12.60 2.71 15.64
N PRO A 416 11.72 3.22 16.51
CA PRO A 416 11.95 4.48 17.24
C PRO A 416 13.28 4.53 17.99
N ALA A 417 13.73 3.41 18.55
CA ALA A 417 15.02 3.31 19.21
C ALA A 417 16.18 3.65 18.27
N ALA A 418 16.11 3.26 16.99
CA ALA A 418 17.10 3.61 15.99
C ALA A 418 17.11 5.11 15.68
N ALA A 419 15.94 5.73 15.54
CA ALA A 419 15.81 7.17 15.33
C ALA A 419 16.42 7.98 16.49
N LEU A 420 16.11 7.61 17.73
CA LEU A 420 16.68 8.23 18.94
C LEU A 420 18.20 8.06 19.06
N ARG A 421 18.78 7.06 18.41
CA ARG A 421 20.22 6.75 18.41
C ARG A 421 20.86 6.93 17.03
N ALA A 422 20.22 7.68 16.14
CA ALA A 422 20.65 7.88 14.76
C ALA A 422 22.09 8.41 14.62
N GLY A 423 22.57 9.23 15.55
CA GLY A 423 23.97 9.68 15.59
C GLY A 423 24.95 8.52 15.67
N GLN A 424 24.70 7.54 16.54
CA GLN A 424 25.55 6.35 16.67
C GLN A 424 25.43 5.39 15.47
N LEU A 425 24.28 5.37 14.79
CA LEU A 425 24.15 4.65 13.53
C LEU A 425 24.96 5.34 12.43
N ALA A 426 24.93 6.67 12.35
CA ALA A 426 25.68 7.46 11.37
C ALA A 426 27.21 7.37 11.54
N GLU A 427 27.71 6.99 12.73
CA GLU A 427 29.13 6.69 12.95
C GLU A 427 29.60 5.45 12.17
N VAL A 428 28.73 4.45 11.98
CA VAL A 428 29.07 3.15 11.38
C VAL A 428 28.50 2.94 10.00
N CYS A 429 27.39 3.62 9.68
CA CYS A 429 26.71 3.57 8.40
C CYS A 429 27.15 4.71 7.48
N ASP A 430 27.12 4.47 6.17
CA ASP A 430 27.45 5.46 5.14
C ASP A 430 26.21 6.31 4.76
N PHE A 431 25.02 5.81 5.06
CA PHE A 431 23.74 6.49 4.87
C PHE A 431 22.66 5.92 5.81
N LEU A 432 21.59 6.66 5.99
CA LEU A 432 20.37 6.20 6.68
C LEU A 432 19.17 6.33 5.76
N SER A 433 18.22 5.43 5.88
CA SER A 433 16.95 5.45 5.14
C SER A 433 15.79 5.28 6.10
N ILE A 434 14.85 6.23 6.11
CA ILE A 434 13.72 6.22 7.05
C ILE A 434 12.56 5.47 6.43
N GLY A 435 12.15 4.38 7.07
CA GLY A 435 10.95 3.59 6.75
C GLY A 435 9.75 4.10 7.54
N THR A 436 9.08 5.15 7.05
CA THR A 436 8.03 5.85 7.82
C THR A 436 6.84 4.98 8.19
N ASN A 437 6.53 3.93 7.44
CA ASN A 437 5.40 3.06 7.70
C ASN A 437 5.60 2.24 8.99
N ASP A 438 6.71 1.51 9.08
CA ASP A 438 7.06 0.75 10.28
C ASP A 438 7.45 1.68 11.44
N LEU A 439 8.10 2.81 11.16
CA LEU A 439 8.42 3.81 12.18
C LEU A 439 7.15 4.36 12.84
N ALA A 440 6.10 4.66 12.07
CA ALA A 440 4.81 5.06 12.60
C ALA A 440 4.16 3.94 13.42
N GLN A 441 4.11 2.72 12.87
CA GLN A 441 3.56 1.55 13.55
C GLN A 441 4.15 1.36 14.95
N TYR A 442 5.47 1.44 15.07
CA TYR A 442 6.14 1.23 16.36
C TYR A 442 6.13 2.48 17.26
N ALA A 443 6.12 3.68 16.70
CA ALA A 443 6.03 4.90 17.48
C ALA A 443 4.67 5.07 18.15
N PHE A 444 3.59 4.68 17.47
CA PHE A 444 2.22 4.80 17.96
C PHE A 444 1.65 3.49 18.52
N ALA A 445 2.43 2.40 18.52
CA ALA A 445 1.97 1.07 18.93
C ALA A 445 0.66 0.65 18.22
N ALA A 446 0.53 1.01 16.93
CA ALA A 446 -0.66 0.80 16.12
C ALA A 446 -0.35 -0.21 15.02
N ASP A 447 -1.12 -1.29 14.94
CA ASP A 447 -1.00 -2.26 13.87
C ASP A 447 -1.54 -1.66 12.56
N ARG A 448 -0.70 -1.59 11.54
CA ARG A 448 -1.08 -1.03 10.23
C ARG A 448 -2.14 -1.84 9.48
N MET A 449 -2.38 -3.08 9.91
CA MET A 449 -3.42 -3.94 9.34
C MET A 449 -4.80 -3.67 9.95
N LEU A 450 -4.87 -2.91 11.06
CA LEU A 450 -6.12 -2.54 11.73
C LEU A 450 -6.60 -1.17 11.25
N GLY A 451 -7.61 -1.15 10.38
CA GLY A 451 -8.23 0.09 9.87
C GLY A 451 -8.72 1.03 10.96
N SER A 452 -9.18 0.52 12.10
CA SER A 452 -9.59 1.33 13.26
C SER A 452 -8.47 2.14 13.92
N LEU A 453 -7.20 1.85 13.61
CA LEU A 453 -6.03 2.58 14.10
C LEU A 453 -5.37 3.44 13.00
N ALA A 454 -5.97 3.54 11.84
CA ALA A 454 -5.38 4.20 10.67
C ALA A 454 -5.02 5.68 10.93
N GLU A 455 -5.81 6.40 11.72
CA GLU A 455 -5.53 7.80 12.09
C GLU A 455 -4.20 7.97 12.84
N LEU A 456 -3.79 6.99 13.63
CA LEU A 456 -2.51 7.02 14.34
C LEU A 456 -1.33 6.84 13.38
N LEU A 457 -1.57 6.24 12.22
CA LEU A 457 -0.55 5.94 11.21
C LEU A 457 -0.44 7.01 10.12
N ASP A 458 -1.15 8.13 10.26
CA ASP A 458 -1.06 9.25 9.33
C ASP A 458 0.38 9.78 9.30
N PRO A 459 1.03 9.86 8.11
CA PRO A 459 2.42 10.31 7.99
C PRO A 459 2.65 11.78 8.39
N TRP A 460 1.59 12.55 8.60
CA TRP A 460 1.64 13.93 9.11
C TRP A 460 1.70 14.01 10.64
N GLN A 461 1.68 12.90 11.35
CA GLN A 461 1.78 12.89 12.82
C GLN A 461 3.05 13.62 13.29
N PRO A 462 2.93 14.69 14.13
CA PRO A 462 4.10 15.48 14.55
C PRO A 462 5.17 14.65 15.27
N ALA A 463 4.78 13.64 16.05
CA ALA A 463 5.73 12.75 16.71
C ALA A 463 6.55 11.90 15.72
N LEU A 464 5.97 11.49 14.59
CA LEU A 464 6.69 10.82 13.52
C LEU A 464 7.68 11.78 12.85
N LEU A 465 7.23 13.01 12.53
CA LEU A 465 8.05 14.05 11.92
C LEU A 465 9.22 14.46 12.83
N GLU A 466 9.03 14.44 14.15
CA GLU A 466 10.10 14.66 15.11
C GLU A 466 11.20 13.58 15.05
N LEU A 467 10.83 12.30 14.91
CA LEU A 467 11.78 11.21 14.72
C LEU A 467 12.52 11.33 13.38
N VAL A 468 11.84 11.81 12.33
CA VAL A 468 12.46 12.13 11.03
C VAL A 468 13.48 13.25 11.19
N ARG A 469 13.11 14.35 11.86
CA ARG A 469 13.99 15.48 12.14
C ARG A 469 15.26 15.05 12.86
N GLN A 470 15.11 14.33 13.98
CA GLN A 470 16.25 13.84 14.78
C GLN A 470 17.19 12.97 13.96
N THR A 471 16.63 12.11 13.11
CA THR A 471 17.41 11.23 12.22
C THR A 471 18.16 12.05 11.17
N ALA A 472 17.50 13.02 10.53
CA ALA A 472 18.11 13.87 9.50
C ALA A 472 19.22 14.77 10.07
N GLU A 473 19.01 15.39 11.24
CA GLU A 473 20.00 16.20 11.95
C GLU A 473 21.21 15.37 12.35
N ALA A 474 20.99 14.15 12.86
CA ALA A 474 22.07 13.22 13.20
C ALA A 474 22.89 12.82 11.97
N GLY A 475 22.24 12.53 10.84
CA GLY A 475 22.93 12.25 9.58
C GLY A 475 23.76 13.43 9.12
N ALA A 476 23.19 14.64 9.11
CA ALA A 476 23.88 15.86 8.72
C ALA A 476 25.11 16.14 9.60
N ALA A 477 25.01 15.96 10.92
CA ALA A 477 26.12 16.14 11.86
C ALA A 477 27.31 15.21 11.58
N HIS A 478 27.05 14.03 10.95
CA HIS A 478 28.07 13.06 10.58
C HIS A 478 28.41 13.07 9.06
N GLY A 479 27.84 14.00 8.29
CA GLY A 479 28.03 14.06 6.84
C GLY A 479 27.43 12.85 6.09
N ARG A 480 26.39 12.24 6.66
CA ARG A 480 25.71 11.08 6.08
C ARG A 480 24.37 11.48 5.47
N PRO A 481 24.09 11.10 4.20
CA PRO A 481 22.79 11.37 3.61
C PRO A 481 21.69 10.56 4.31
N VAL A 482 20.52 11.20 4.45
CA VAL A 482 19.32 10.58 5.03
C VAL A 482 18.19 10.66 4.02
N GLY A 483 17.65 9.50 3.64
CA GLY A 483 16.50 9.40 2.74
C GLY A 483 15.24 8.98 3.46
N VAL A 484 14.09 9.22 2.82
CA VAL A 484 12.79 8.66 3.21
C VAL A 484 12.29 7.77 2.07
N CYS A 485 11.89 6.54 2.38
CA CYS A 485 11.41 5.57 1.41
C CYS A 485 10.01 5.00 1.73
N GLY A 486 9.40 5.43 2.83
CA GLY A 486 8.02 5.11 3.15
C GLY A 486 7.00 5.94 2.37
N GLU A 487 5.72 5.70 2.63
CA GLU A 487 4.60 6.36 1.95
C GLU A 487 4.62 7.89 2.08
N ALA A 488 5.20 8.41 3.15
CA ALA A 488 5.38 9.86 3.37
C ALA A 488 6.12 10.57 2.22
N ALA A 489 7.04 9.87 1.55
CA ALA A 489 7.82 10.45 0.44
C ALA A 489 7.02 10.69 -0.84
N ALA A 490 5.83 10.11 -0.95
CA ALA A 490 4.95 10.20 -2.12
C ALA A 490 4.01 11.41 -2.08
N ASP A 491 3.81 12.04 -0.92
CA ASP A 491 2.95 13.23 -0.75
C ASP A 491 3.73 14.49 -1.14
N PRO A 492 3.31 15.24 -2.18
CA PRO A 492 4.04 16.43 -2.63
C PRO A 492 4.13 17.54 -1.57
N LEU A 493 3.09 17.71 -0.74
CA LEU A 493 3.10 18.74 0.31
C LEU A 493 4.01 18.30 1.47
N LEU A 494 3.93 17.03 1.88
CA LEU A 494 4.80 16.49 2.93
C LEU A 494 6.26 16.43 2.50
N ALA A 495 6.54 16.27 1.21
CA ALA A 495 7.90 16.31 0.64
C ALA A 495 8.60 17.65 0.94
N LEU A 496 7.86 18.77 0.97
CA LEU A 496 8.40 20.08 1.38
C LEU A 496 8.79 20.08 2.86
N VAL A 497 7.94 19.52 3.71
CA VAL A 497 8.21 19.37 5.16
C VAL A 497 9.43 18.48 5.38
N LEU A 498 9.47 17.29 4.76
CA LEU A 498 10.61 16.35 4.88
C LEU A 498 11.93 17.01 4.43
N THR A 499 11.88 17.78 3.35
CA THR A 499 13.04 18.55 2.88
C THR A 499 13.46 19.61 3.92
N GLY A 500 12.50 20.32 4.49
CA GLY A 500 12.76 21.29 5.57
C GLY A 500 13.34 20.67 6.84
N LEU A 501 13.01 19.40 7.12
CA LEU A 501 13.59 18.62 8.22
C LEU A 501 15.03 18.14 7.93
N GLY A 502 15.55 18.34 6.71
CA GLY A 502 16.91 17.97 6.33
C GLY A 502 17.04 16.62 5.61
N VAL A 503 15.94 16.05 5.14
CA VAL A 503 15.97 14.84 4.30
C VAL A 503 16.61 15.16 2.94
N THR A 504 17.52 14.29 2.48
CA THR A 504 18.33 14.50 1.26
C THR A 504 17.85 13.72 0.05
N SER A 505 16.97 12.74 0.25
CA SER A 505 16.35 11.98 -0.83
C SER A 505 14.95 11.49 -0.46
N LEU A 506 14.08 11.44 -1.46
CA LEU A 506 12.69 10.95 -1.35
C LEU A 506 12.52 9.80 -2.35
N SER A 507 12.03 8.66 -1.88
CA SER A 507 11.83 7.48 -2.72
C SER A 507 10.37 7.04 -2.67
N ALA A 508 9.72 7.01 -3.82
CA ALA A 508 8.29 6.75 -3.96
C ALA A 508 7.98 5.90 -5.20
N ALA A 509 6.71 5.56 -5.41
CA ALA A 509 6.26 4.95 -6.64
C ALA A 509 6.56 5.85 -7.85
N PRO A 510 6.89 5.30 -9.03
CA PRO A 510 7.28 6.08 -10.22
C PRO A 510 6.28 7.20 -10.57
N GLY A 511 4.98 6.92 -10.49
CA GLY A 511 3.91 7.87 -10.80
C GLY A 511 3.82 9.07 -9.87
N CYS A 512 4.39 9.01 -8.65
CA CYS A 512 4.37 10.10 -7.68
C CYS A 512 5.50 11.13 -7.90
N LEU A 513 6.61 10.72 -8.52
CA LEU A 513 7.80 11.57 -8.64
C LEU A 513 7.58 12.90 -9.36
N PRO A 514 6.81 12.96 -10.47
CA PRO A 514 6.58 14.24 -11.17
C PRO A 514 5.91 15.29 -10.28
N ALA A 515 4.91 14.88 -9.47
CA ALA A 515 4.21 15.79 -8.57
C ALA A 515 5.10 16.27 -7.41
N VAL A 516 5.88 15.35 -6.83
CA VAL A 516 6.87 15.68 -5.78
C VAL A 516 7.92 16.65 -6.31
N ARG A 517 8.45 16.41 -7.52
CA ARG A 517 9.44 17.29 -8.18
C ARG A 517 8.86 18.68 -8.41
N ALA A 518 7.63 18.75 -8.94
CA ALA A 518 6.96 20.01 -9.18
C ALA A 518 6.75 20.79 -7.89
N ALA A 519 6.33 20.14 -6.81
CA ALA A 519 6.16 20.76 -5.50
C ALA A 519 7.48 21.33 -4.96
N LEU A 520 8.56 20.56 -4.95
CA LEU A 520 9.88 21.00 -4.50
C LEU A 520 10.35 22.26 -5.24
N ALA A 521 10.14 22.32 -6.55
CA ALA A 521 10.53 23.45 -7.39
C ALA A 521 9.76 24.75 -7.06
N THR A 522 8.69 24.70 -6.26
CA THR A 522 7.89 25.88 -5.88
C THR A 522 8.38 26.59 -4.64
N ARG A 523 9.25 25.98 -3.83
CA ARG A 523 9.68 26.51 -2.52
C ARG A 523 11.20 26.49 -2.38
N THR A 524 11.73 27.52 -1.73
CA THR A 524 13.12 27.53 -1.27
C THR A 524 13.30 26.62 -0.07
N LEU A 525 14.54 26.23 0.23
CA LEU A 525 14.85 25.43 1.42
C LEU A 525 14.39 26.13 2.71
N GLU A 526 14.51 27.45 2.79
CA GLU A 526 14.09 28.20 3.98
C GLU A 526 12.57 28.20 4.15
N GLU A 527 11.82 28.31 3.06
CA GLU A 527 10.35 28.11 3.11
C GLU A 527 9.99 26.69 3.53
N CYS A 528 10.69 25.68 3.04
CA CYS A 528 10.51 24.28 3.48
C CYS A 528 10.76 24.11 4.98
N ARG A 529 11.79 24.76 5.53
CA ARG A 529 12.07 24.78 6.99
C ARG A 529 10.94 25.44 7.78
N THR A 530 10.40 26.52 7.28
CA THR A 530 9.24 27.20 7.89
C THR A 530 8.03 26.28 7.92
N LEU A 531 7.72 25.60 6.81
CA LEU A 531 6.64 24.61 6.73
C LEU A 531 6.87 23.44 7.70
N ALA A 532 8.11 22.95 7.80
CA ALA A 532 8.48 21.90 8.74
C ALA A 532 8.25 22.33 10.20
N GLY A 533 8.59 23.58 10.54
CA GLY A 533 8.31 24.16 11.86
C GLY A 533 6.82 24.19 12.20
N LEU A 534 5.96 24.55 11.24
CA LEU A 534 4.51 24.53 11.41
C LEU A 534 3.98 23.12 11.66
N ALA A 535 4.45 22.14 10.88
CA ALA A 535 4.05 20.75 11.05
C ALA A 535 4.44 20.18 12.42
N LEU A 536 5.66 20.46 12.88
CA LEU A 536 6.14 20.00 14.19
C LEU A 536 5.41 20.66 15.37
N ALA A 537 4.97 21.91 15.21
CA ALA A 537 4.27 22.66 16.26
C ALA A 537 2.78 22.30 16.39
N ALA A 538 2.24 21.54 15.44
CA ALA A 538 0.84 21.17 15.44
C ALA A 538 0.52 20.09 16.50
N PRO A 539 -0.72 20.05 17.02
CA PRO A 539 -1.11 19.07 18.02
C PRO A 539 -1.34 17.64 17.45
N ASP A 540 -1.70 17.55 16.17
CA ASP A 540 -2.04 16.30 15.49
C ASP A 540 -1.79 16.37 13.98
N ALA A 541 -1.97 15.26 13.27
CA ALA A 541 -1.72 15.15 11.84
C ALA A 541 -2.62 16.08 10.99
N VAL A 542 -3.89 16.19 11.35
CA VAL A 542 -4.87 17.02 10.62
C VAL A 542 -4.49 18.51 10.74
N ALA A 543 -4.18 18.96 11.94
CA ALA A 543 -3.73 20.33 12.18
C ALA A 543 -2.39 20.62 11.50
N ALA A 544 -1.44 19.66 11.52
CA ALA A 544 -0.16 19.78 10.85
C ALA A 544 -0.34 19.99 9.34
N ARG A 545 -1.11 19.13 8.70
CA ARG A 545 -1.40 19.22 7.27
C ARG A 545 -2.13 20.51 6.91
N THR A 546 -3.14 20.90 7.71
CA THR A 546 -3.92 22.12 7.47
C THR A 546 -3.02 23.36 7.54
N ALA A 547 -2.22 23.49 8.61
CA ALA A 547 -1.33 24.63 8.79
C ALA A 547 -0.30 24.77 7.65
N VAL A 548 0.26 23.65 7.22
CA VAL A 548 1.20 23.61 6.09
C VAL A 548 0.52 23.95 4.77
N ALA A 549 -0.67 23.40 4.51
CA ALA A 549 -1.42 23.67 3.28
C ALA A 549 -1.82 25.14 3.16
N GLU A 550 -2.28 25.75 4.24
CA GLU A 550 -2.59 27.19 4.31
C GLU A 550 -1.35 28.05 4.06
N ALA A 551 -0.24 27.75 4.73
CA ALA A 551 1.03 28.48 4.54
C ALA A 551 1.62 28.28 3.15
N ALA A 552 1.42 27.12 2.53
CA ALA A 552 1.81 26.85 1.16
C ALA A 552 0.87 27.51 0.12
N GLY A 553 -0.17 28.22 0.53
CA GLY A 553 -1.07 28.98 -0.36
C GLY A 553 -1.98 28.12 -1.21
N GLY A 554 -2.27 26.88 -0.82
CA GLY A 554 -3.19 25.95 -1.52
C GLY A 554 -2.77 25.62 -2.96
N THR A 555 -1.51 25.84 -3.33
CA THR A 555 -0.97 25.73 -4.70
C THR A 555 -0.12 24.47 -4.94
N VAL A 556 -0.03 23.57 -3.96
CA VAL A 556 0.74 22.32 -4.05
C VAL A 556 -0.17 21.13 -4.30
#